data_5ad125740e9d05fca19758aaf9540f4c
#
_entry.id   5ad125740e9d05fca19758aaf9540f4c
#
_cell.length_a   1.000
_cell.length_b   1.000
_cell.length_c   1.000
_cell.angle_alpha   90.00
_cell.angle_beta   90.00
_cell.angle_gamma   90.00
#
_symmetry.space_group_name_H-M   'P 1'
#
loop_
_entity.id
_entity.type
_entity.pdbx_description
1 polymer ?
#
loop_
_entity_poly.entity_id
_entity_poly.type
_entity_poly.pdbx_seq_one_letter_code
_entity_poly.pdbx_strand_id
1 'polypeptide(L)'
;MRKNLTLAFFALFCALTAAAQLHNDDVHVHEAVSRQNYRQYLRIPDIGGYITLKCDFHVHSDISDGQVWPVGRVNEAWNDGLDAIAMTDHIEVHKNADIIRCGLNKPYELAKARGDMIGMIVIPGAEITRKKPLGHICKIGRA
;
A
#
# COMPACT_ATOMS: atom_id res chain seq x y z
N MET A 1 -40.61 35.80 -31.00
CA MET A 1 -40.94 34.86 -29.90
C MET A 1 -40.35 33.45 -30.06
N ARG A 2 -40.28 32.82 -31.25
CA ARG A 2 -39.74 31.46 -31.43
C ARG A 2 -38.23 31.29 -31.09
N LYS A 3 -37.36 32.32 -31.37
CA LYS A 3 -35.91 32.25 -31.10
C LYS A 3 -35.54 32.22 -29.60
N ASN A 4 -36.33 32.89 -28.77
CA ASN A 4 -36.10 32.97 -27.32
C ASN A 4 -36.51 31.65 -26.62
N LEU A 5 -37.53 30.96 -27.17
CA LEU A 5 -37.98 29.68 -26.62
C LEU A 5 -36.95 28.58 -26.84
N THR A 6 -36.30 28.53 -28.03
CA THR A 6 -35.24 27.57 -28.37
C THR A 6 -34.01 27.77 -27.48
N LEU A 7 -33.63 29.04 -27.21
CA LEU A 7 -32.48 29.34 -26.35
C LEU A 7 -32.76 28.94 -24.89
N ALA A 8 -33.98 29.14 -24.40
CA ALA A 8 -34.38 28.71 -23.06
C ALA A 8 -34.38 27.17 -22.90
N PHE A 9 -34.82 26.43 -23.91
CA PHE A 9 -34.79 24.98 -23.92
C PHE A 9 -33.35 24.42 -23.96
N PHE A 10 -32.46 25.07 -24.72
CA PHE A 10 -31.03 24.66 -24.77
C PHE A 10 -30.33 24.96 -23.47
N ALA A 11 -30.58 26.10 -22.83
CA ALA A 11 -30.03 26.44 -21.52
C ALA A 11 -30.52 25.50 -20.41
N LEU A 12 -31.80 25.09 -20.44
CA LEU A 12 -32.37 24.13 -19.49
C LEU A 12 -31.80 22.74 -19.70
N PHE A 13 -31.56 22.29 -20.94
CA PHE A 13 -30.94 21.03 -21.25
C PHE A 13 -29.46 20.96 -20.80
N CYS A 14 -28.70 22.04 -21.01
CA CYS A 14 -27.33 22.15 -20.52
C CYS A 14 -27.26 22.18 -18.99
N ALA A 15 -28.22 22.81 -18.31
CA ALA A 15 -28.27 22.80 -16.84
C ALA A 15 -28.61 21.42 -16.26
N LEU A 16 -29.48 20.67 -16.93
CA LEU A 16 -29.81 19.28 -16.53
C LEU A 16 -28.64 18.32 -16.74
N THR A 17 -27.85 18.50 -17.80
CA THR A 17 -26.66 17.67 -18.02
C THR A 17 -25.53 18.01 -17.05
N ALA A 18 -25.37 19.28 -16.67
CA ALA A 18 -24.41 19.73 -15.66
C ALA A 18 -24.80 19.19 -14.26
N ALA A 19 -26.07 19.16 -13.92
CA ALA A 19 -26.54 18.56 -12.66
C ALA A 19 -26.36 17.05 -12.62
N ALA A 20 -26.48 16.36 -13.76
CA ALA A 20 -26.23 14.93 -13.85
C ALA A 20 -24.73 14.56 -13.69
N GLN A 21 -23.81 15.47 -14.05
CA GLN A 21 -22.38 15.29 -13.82
C GLN A 21 -21.94 15.58 -12.39
N LEU A 22 -22.70 16.39 -11.64
CA LEU A 22 -22.40 16.71 -10.23
C LEU A 22 -22.80 15.58 -9.26
N HIS A 23 -23.60 14.60 -9.70
CA HIS A 23 -24.04 13.46 -8.88
C HIS A 23 -23.22 12.19 -9.12
N ASN A 24 -22.08 12.29 -9.79
CA ASN A 24 -21.13 11.16 -9.84
C ASN A 24 -20.32 11.03 -8.54
N ASP A 25 -20.57 11.92 -7.57
CA ASP A 25 -20.05 11.80 -6.18
C ASP A 25 -20.78 10.71 -5.36
N ASP A 26 -21.88 10.16 -5.90
CA ASP A 26 -22.53 8.94 -5.39
C ASP A 26 -21.83 7.65 -5.83
N VAL A 27 -20.59 7.72 -6.23
CA VAL A 27 -19.71 6.56 -6.04
C VAL A 27 -19.61 6.40 -4.54
N HIS A 28 -20.46 5.57 -3.97
CA HIS A 28 -20.33 5.10 -2.60
C HIS A 28 -18.93 4.52 -2.48
N VAL A 29 -17.99 5.34 -2.08
CA VAL A 29 -16.68 4.88 -1.61
C VAL A 29 -17.04 3.99 -0.44
N HIS A 30 -17.01 2.68 -0.65
CA HIS A 30 -17.35 1.70 0.36
C HIS A 30 -16.66 2.14 1.66
N GLU A 31 -17.36 2.11 2.77
CA GLU A 31 -16.83 2.52 4.09
C GLU A 31 -15.46 1.88 4.40
N ALA A 32 -15.18 0.70 3.80
CA ALA A 32 -13.89 0.05 3.78
C ALA A 32 -12.79 0.84 3.07
N VAL A 33 -13.11 1.65 2.05
CA VAL A 33 -12.11 2.48 1.34
C VAL A 33 -11.86 3.79 2.10
N SER A 34 -12.85 4.32 2.79
CA SER A 34 -12.66 5.49 3.67
C SER A 34 -11.84 5.15 4.93
N ARG A 35 -11.77 3.86 5.31
CA ARG A 35 -10.94 3.37 6.40
C ARG A 35 -9.46 3.19 6.04
N GLN A 36 -9.06 3.35 4.78
CA GLN A 36 -7.67 3.19 4.35
C GLN A 36 -6.68 4.17 5.00
N ASN A 37 -7.18 5.20 5.65
CA ASN A 37 -6.36 6.17 6.39
C ASN A 37 -6.49 6.05 7.91
N TYR A 38 -7.17 5.02 8.42
CA TYR A 38 -7.34 4.83 9.84
C TYR A 38 -6.33 3.83 10.36
N ARG A 39 -5.32 4.32 11.09
CA ARG A 39 -4.36 3.47 11.79
C ARG A 39 -5.02 2.84 13.02
N GLN A 40 -4.95 1.52 13.16
CA GLN A 40 -5.34 0.83 14.37
C GLN A 40 -4.39 1.21 15.52
N TYR A 41 -4.94 1.51 16.68
CA TYR A 41 -4.13 1.83 17.84
C TYR A 41 -3.98 0.60 18.74
N LEU A 42 -2.86 -0.08 18.59
CA LEU A 42 -2.48 -1.21 19.44
C LEU A 42 -1.61 -0.69 20.59
N ARG A 43 -2.18 -0.67 21.80
CA ARG A 43 -1.44 -0.25 22.99
C ARG A 43 -0.76 -1.45 23.64
N ILE A 44 0.56 -1.50 23.53
CA ILE A 44 1.41 -2.45 24.24
C ILE A 44 2.26 -1.64 25.22
N PRO A 45 2.31 -1.99 26.51
CA PRO A 45 3.08 -1.24 27.49
C PRO A 45 4.58 -1.36 27.24
N ASP A 46 5.30 -0.29 27.54
CA ASP A 46 6.76 -0.29 27.54
C ASP A 46 7.28 -1.15 28.72
N ILE A 47 8.40 -1.82 28.52
CA ILE A 47 8.98 -2.75 29.50
C ILE A 47 10.39 -2.32 29.86
N GLY A 48 10.66 -2.19 31.16
CA GLY A 48 12.00 -1.91 31.64
C GLY A 48 12.63 -0.59 31.15
N GLY A 49 11.79 0.41 30.82
CA GLY A 49 12.25 1.70 30.28
C GLY A 49 12.53 1.68 28.75
N TYR A 50 12.24 0.57 28.08
CA TYR A 50 12.36 0.45 26.63
C TYR A 50 10.99 0.59 25.95
N ILE A 51 10.98 1.30 24.83
CA ILE A 51 9.79 1.44 23.97
C ILE A 51 9.50 0.10 23.30
N THR A 52 8.25 -0.35 23.40
CA THR A 52 7.78 -1.57 22.72
C THR A 52 7.30 -1.23 21.31
N LEU A 53 7.96 -1.82 20.30
CA LEU A 53 7.59 -1.69 18.88
C LEU A 53 6.83 -2.94 18.41
N LYS A 54 5.81 -2.73 17.60
CA LYS A 54 5.06 -3.78 16.90
C LYS A 54 5.64 -3.94 15.50
N CYS A 55 6.14 -5.11 15.21
CA CYS A 55 6.93 -5.32 13.99
C CYS A 55 6.48 -6.59 13.25
N ASP A 56 6.55 -6.55 11.93
CA ASP A 56 6.56 -7.73 11.07
C ASP A 56 7.88 -7.78 10.29
N PHE A 57 8.63 -8.84 10.51
CA PHE A 57 9.97 -9.01 9.91
C PHE A 57 9.99 -9.99 8.74
N HIS A 58 8.82 -10.38 8.21
CA HIS A 58 8.74 -11.29 7.09
C HIS A 58 7.63 -10.88 6.12
N VAL A 59 7.92 -9.92 5.23
CA VAL A 59 6.94 -9.34 4.31
C VAL A 59 7.42 -9.49 2.87
N HIS A 60 6.54 -10.07 2.02
CA HIS A 60 6.76 -10.23 0.59
C HIS A 60 5.86 -9.29 -0.21
N SER A 61 6.37 -8.81 -1.33
CA SER A 61 5.62 -8.04 -2.30
C SER A 61 5.39 -8.82 -3.60
N ASP A 62 4.64 -8.24 -4.53
CA ASP A 62 4.43 -8.79 -5.87
C ASP A 62 5.66 -8.75 -6.78
N ILE A 63 6.76 -8.15 -6.30
CA ILE A 63 8.08 -8.23 -6.97
C ILE A 63 8.65 -9.64 -6.82
N SER A 64 8.32 -10.37 -5.76
CA SER A 64 8.67 -11.80 -5.60
C SER A 64 7.46 -12.72 -5.76
N ASP A 65 6.89 -13.21 -4.69
CA ASP A 65 5.76 -14.15 -4.70
C ASP A 65 4.52 -13.65 -3.96
N GLY A 66 4.60 -12.45 -3.38
CA GLY A 66 3.45 -11.76 -2.79
C GLY A 66 2.44 -11.31 -3.84
N GLN A 67 1.40 -10.60 -3.39
CA GLN A 67 0.30 -10.14 -4.24
C GLN A 67 0.06 -8.63 -4.14
N VAL A 68 0.85 -7.92 -3.34
CA VAL A 68 0.67 -6.50 -3.04
C VAL A 68 1.95 -5.75 -3.33
N TRP A 69 1.83 -4.61 -4.00
CA TRP A 69 2.95 -3.72 -4.30
C TRP A 69 3.64 -3.23 -3.01
N PRO A 70 4.97 -3.01 -3.00
CA PRO A 70 5.71 -2.64 -1.78
C PRO A 70 5.12 -1.47 -1.00
N VAL A 71 4.64 -0.43 -1.70
CA VAL A 71 3.96 0.72 -1.08
C VAL A 71 2.65 0.29 -0.39
N GLY A 72 1.92 -0.65 -0.99
CA GLY A 72 0.70 -1.24 -0.41
C GLY A 72 1.00 -1.97 0.90
N ARG A 73 2.07 -2.78 0.95
CA ARG A 73 2.50 -3.47 2.17
C ARG A 73 2.77 -2.51 3.33
N VAL A 74 3.42 -1.38 3.04
CA VAL A 74 3.64 -0.32 4.05
C VAL A 74 2.32 0.27 4.55
N ASN A 75 1.38 0.54 3.64
CA ASN A 75 0.07 1.08 4.01
C ASN A 75 -0.75 0.07 4.84
N GLU A 76 -0.78 -1.21 4.45
CA GLU A 76 -1.44 -2.28 5.21
C GLU A 76 -0.87 -2.36 6.63
N ALA A 77 0.43 -2.51 6.76
CA ALA A 77 1.11 -2.61 8.05
C ALA A 77 0.88 -1.37 8.93
N TRP A 78 0.91 -0.18 8.36
CA TRP A 78 0.62 1.05 9.09
C TRP A 78 -0.83 1.11 9.57
N ASN A 79 -1.79 0.73 8.71
CA ASN A 79 -3.21 0.66 9.06
C ASN A 79 -3.44 -0.35 10.19
N ASP A 80 -2.74 -1.48 10.18
CA ASP A 80 -2.83 -2.51 11.22
C ASP A 80 -2.11 -2.13 12.52
N GLY A 81 -1.51 -0.94 12.57
CA GLY A 81 -0.89 -0.38 13.78
C GLY A 81 0.54 -0.84 14.02
N LEU A 82 1.22 -1.42 13.04
CA LEU A 82 2.64 -1.78 13.13
C LEU A 82 3.52 -0.53 13.12
N ASP A 83 4.65 -0.60 13.80
CA ASP A 83 5.65 0.47 13.87
C ASP A 83 6.82 0.22 12.90
N ALA A 84 7.10 -1.04 12.59
CA ALA A 84 8.15 -1.42 11.65
C ALA A 84 7.81 -2.68 10.84
N ILE A 85 8.33 -2.72 9.60
CA ILE A 85 8.32 -3.94 8.77
C ILE A 85 9.71 -4.19 8.16
N ALA A 86 10.03 -5.45 7.87
CA ALA A 86 11.15 -5.80 7.02
C ALA A 86 10.65 -6.29 5.66
N MET A 87 11.11 -5.67 4.58
CA MET A 87 10.87 -6.17 3.22
C MET A 87 11.81 -7.32 2.95
N THR A 88 11.27 -8.53 2.84
CA THR A 88 12.04 -9.78 2.73
C THR A 88 11.67 -10.57 1.47
N ASP A 89 11.48 -9.86 0.36
CA ASP A 89 11.21 -10.50 -0.93
C ASP A 89 12.25 -11.57 -1.26
N HIS A 90 11.84 -12.63 -1.92
CA HIS A 90 12.73 -13.71 -2.37
C HIS A 90 13.80 -13.19 -3.33
N ILE A 91 15.01 -13.75 -3.22
CA ILE A 91 16.10 -13.48 -4.17
C ILE A 91 15.91 -14.27 -5.47
N GLU A 92 15.40 -15.50 -5.37
CA GLU A 92 15.33 -16.45 -6.50
C GLU A 92 13.95 -16.56 -7.14
N VAL A 93 12.91 -16.07 -6.48
CA VAL A 93 11.52 -16.23 -6.93
C VAL A 93 10.96 -14.88 -7.33
N HIS A 94 10.68 -14.71 -8.62
CA HIS A 94 10.10 -13.49 -9.21
C HIS A 94 8.95 -13.90 -10.15
N LYS A 95 7.74 -14.03 -9.62
CA LYS A 95 6.57 -14.50 -10.39
C LYS A 95 6.23 -13.61 -11.58
N ASN A 96 6.50 -12.32 -11.47
CA ASN A 96 6.16 -11.30 -12.46
C ASN A 96 7.41 -10.76 -13.19
N ALA A 97 8.49 -11.53 -13.27
CA ALA A 97 9.76 -11.09 -13.87
C ALA A 97 9.69 -10.71 -15.34
N ASP A 98 8.69 -11.18 -16.06
CA ASP A 98 8.36 -10.81 -17.44
C ASP A 98 7.80 -9.39 -17.55
N ILE A 99 7.10 -8.93 -16.51
CA ILE A 99 6.45 -7.60 -16.43
C ILE A 99 7.27 -6.64 -15.57
N ILE A 100 7.74 -7.11 -14.40
CA ILE A 100 8.46 -6.30 -13.42
C ILE A 100 9.95 -6.60 -13.50
N ARG A 101 10.72 -5.70 -14.14
CA ARG A 101 12.16 -5.83 -14.22
C ARG A 101 12.82 -4.77 -13.34
N CYS A 102 13.27 -5.18 -12.16
CA CYS A 102 13.94 -4.28 -11.21
C CYS A 102 15.06 -5.01 -10.45
N GLY A 103 15.94 -4.23 -9.81
CA GLY A 103 16.99 -4.78 -8.94
C GLY A 103 16.41 -5.31 -7.61
N LEU A 104 17.15 -6.19 -6.95
CA LEU A 104 16.76 -6.85 -5.69
C LEU A 104 16.44 -5.88 -4.54
N ASN A 105 17.03 -4.68 -4.55
CA ASN A 105 16.75 -3.66 -3.52
C ASN A 105 15.47 -2.85 -3.80
N LYS A 106 14.86 -3.02 -4.97
CA LYS A 106 13.72 -2.19 -5.38
C LYS A 106 12.50 -2.29 -4.46
N PRO A 107 12.11 -3.46 -3.95
CA PRO A 107 11.02 -3.58 -2.99
C PRO A 107 11.25 -2.70 -1.76
N TYR A 108 12.46 -2.79 -1.18
CA TYR A 108 12.84 -1.97 -0.03
C TYR A 108 12.84 -0.47 -0.36
N GLU A 109 13.43 -0.04 -1.48
CA GLU A 109 13.49 1.38 -1.86
C GLU A 109 12.09 2.01 -1.98
N LEU A 110 11.15 1.30 -2.63
CA LEU A 110 9.78 1.74 -2.78
C LEU A 110 9.04 1.78 -1.44
N ALA A 111 9.19 0.73 -0.63
CA ALA A 111 8.60 0.64 0.70
C ALA A 111 9.17 1.72 1.63
N LYS A 112 10.49 1.92 1.62
CA LYS A 112 11.18 2.94 2.44
C LYS A 112 10.70 4.34 2.13
N ALA A 113 10.60 4.70 0.85
CA ALA A 113 10.11 6.02 0.45
C ALA A 113 8.70 6.29 1.00
N ARG A 114 7.82 5.30 0.99
CA ARG A 114 6.48 5.41 1.59
C ARG A 114 6.54 5.45 3.12
N GLY A 115 7.35 4.60 3.73
CA GLY A 115 7.53 4.55 5.19
C GLY A 115 7.97 5.91 5.75
N ASP A 116 8.95 6.55 5.09
CA ASP A 116 9.44 7.88 5.48
C ASP A 116 8.34 8.95 5.46
N MET A 117 7.41 8.87 4.49
CA MET A 117 6.29 9.82 4.38
C MET A 117 5.26 9.68 5.52
N ILE A 118 5.06 8.49 6.06
CA ILE A 118 4.02 8.20 7.06
C ILE A 118 4.57 7.87 8.46
N GLY A 119 5.90 7.99 8.63
CA GLY A 119 6.57 7.74 9.91
C GLY A 119 6.66 6.26 10.29
N MET A 120 6.73 5.34 9.32
CA MET A 120 6.89 3.91 9.53
C MET A 120 8.33 3.48 9.29
N ILE A 121 8.88 2.65 10.17
CA ILE A 121 10.22 2.09 10.00
C ILE A 121 10.18 0.96 8.98
N VAL A 122 10.96 1.09 7.90
CA VAL A 122 11.13 0.04 6.89
C VAL A 122 12.57 -0.44 6.90
N ILE A 123 12.74 -1.75 7.08
CA ILE A 123 14.04 -2.41 7.22
C ILE A 123 14.34 -3.20 5.94
N PRO A 124 15.56 -3.08 5.37
CA PRO A 124 15.97 -3.92 4.25
C PRO A 124 16.13 -5.37 4.69
N GLY A 125 15.70 -6.30 3.85
CA GLY A 125 15.86 -7.71 4.08
C GLY A 125 15.78 -8.48 2.76
N ALA A 126 15.92 -9.79 2.84
CA ALA A 126 15.73 -10.71 1.73
C ALA A 126 15.45 -12.11 2.26
N GLU A 127 14.67 -12.89 1.54
CA GLU A 127 14.55 -14.31 1.78
C GLU A 127 15.36 -15.10 0.77
N ILE A 128 16.15 -16.04 1.27
CA ILE A 128 16.91 -17.00 0.47
C ILE A 128 16.19 -18.34 0.52
N THR A 129 15.66 -18.76 -0.63
CA THR A 129 14.96 -20.04 -0.75
C THR A 129 15.96 -21.17 -0.93
N ARG A 130 15.97 -22.12 -0.02
CA ARG A 130 16.81 -23.31 -0.09
C ARG A 130 15.97 -24.58 -0.09
N LYS A 131 16.43 -25.59 -0.83
CA LYS A 131 15.83 -26.93 -0.75
C LYS A 131 16.10 -27.54 0.63
N LYS A 132 15.17 -28.39 1.09
CA LYS A 132 15.39 -29.17 2.34
C LYS A 132 16.77 -29.83 2.33
N PRO A 133 17.45 -29.91 3.48
CA PRO A 133 16.94 -29.67 4.84
C PRO A 133 17.05 -28.21 5.33
N LEU A 134 17.70 -27.29 4.60
CA LEU A 134 18.01 -25.96 5.10
C LEU A 134 16.78 -25.03 5.17
N GLY A 135 15.77 -25.24 4.30
CA GLY A 135 14.57 -24.42 4.27
C GLY A 135 14.81 -22.97 3.83
N HIS A 136 13.91 -22.10 4.20
CA HIS A 136 13.96 -20.67 3.91
C HIS A 136 14.74 -19.93 5.00
N ILE A 137 15.54 -18.95 4.61
CA ILE A 137 16.35 -18.15 5.51
C ILE A 137 16.05 -16.68 5.24
N CYS A 138 15.48 -15.99 6.23
CA CYS A 138 15.30 -14.54 6.15
C CYS A 138 16.52 -13.82 6.70
N LYS A 139 17.13 -12.99 5.87
CA LYS A 139 18.17 -12.05 6.28
C LYS A 139 17.55 -10.66 6.44
N ILE A 140 17.70 -10.08 7.62
CA ILE A 140 17.16 -8.77 7.99
C ILE A 140 18.32 -7.83 8.33
N GLY A 141 18.19 -6.58 7.87
CA GLY A 141 19.21 -5.57 8.06
C GLY A 141 20.27 -5.54 6.96
N ARG A 142 21.21 -4.61 7.06
CA ARG A 142 22.33 -4.51 6.11
C ARG A 142 23.28 -5.70 6.21
N ALA A 143 23.85 -6.06 5.07
CA ALA A 143 24.98 -6.99 5.00
C ALA A 143 26.25 -6.32 5.51
#